data_8a90a675937744f162708527f45e4b6c
#
_entry.id   8a90a675937744f162708527f45e4b6c
#
_cell.length_a   1.000
_cell.length_b   1.000
_cell.length_c   1.000
_cell.angle_alpha   90.00
_cell.angle_beta   90.00
_cell.angle_gamma   90.00
#
_symmetry.space_group_name_H-M   'P 1'
#
loop_
_entity.id
_entity.type
_entity.pdbx_description
1 polymer ?
#
loop_
_entity_poly.entity_id
_entity_poly.type
_entity_poly.pdbx_seq_one_letter_code
_entity_poly.pdbx_strand_id
1 'polypeptide(L)'
;GRLAAELTDVGPADVVVHIGCGAGNAVRAAARRGARATGVDPSAAMLRMARAVTRRRNAVTWVEGSAESLPLPDGSATVVWALATVHHWRDVGAALAEIRRVLAPSGRILALEKQTQPGATGRASHGWTAQQAESFAALCRSTGMVEVEVKSTHAGRRAVWAVGGRLPS
;
A
#
# COMPACT_ATOMS: atom_id res chain seq x y z
N GLY A 1 -1.50 -0.48 -9.59
CA GLY A 1 -2.76 0.15 -9.15
C GLY A 1 -3.99 -0.64 -9.57
N ARG A 2 -4.07 -1.07 -10.85
CA ARG A 2 -5.23 -1.86 -11.32
C ARG A 2 -5.37 -3.16 -10.53
N LEU A 3 -4.32 -3.98 -10.46
CA LEU A 3 -4.31 -5.21 -9.68
C LEU A 3 -4.67 -4.97 -8.20
N ALA A 4 -4.10 -3.92 -7.58
CA ALA A 4 -4.42 -3.61 -6.19
C ALA A 4 -5.91 -3.31 -6.00
N ALA A 5 -6.51 -2.54 -6.91
CA ALA A 5 -7.92 -2.21 -6.87
C ALA A 5 -8.84 -3.44 -7.12
N GLU A 6 -8.38 -4.41 -7.91
CA GLU A 6 -9.06 -5.69 -8.13
C GLU A 6 -8.96 -6.59 -6.89
N LEU A 7 -7.76 -6.76 -6.33
CA LEU A 7 -7.53 -7.62 -5.16
C LEU A 7 -8.20 -7.10 -3.88
N THR A 8 -8.41 -5.80 -3.77
CA THR A 8 -9.08 -5.19 -2.61
C THR A 8 -10.52 -4.78 -2.89
N ASP A 9 -11.05 -5.09 -4.07
CA ASP A 9 -12.42 -4.73 -4.49
C ASP A 9 -12.79 -3.28 -4.16
N VAL A 10 -11.89 -2.35 -4.54
CA VAL A 10 -12.08 -0.92 -4.26
C VAL A 10 -13.24 -0.34 -5.06
N GLY A 11 -14.12 0.37 -4.36
CA GLY A 11 -15.31 1.02 -4.91
C GLY A 11 -15.59 2.41 -4.32
N PRO A 12 -16.77 2.99 -4.64
CA PRO A 12 -17.11 4.37 -4.27
C PRO A 12 -17.23 4.63 -2.75
N ALA A 13 -17.47 3.59 -1.96
CA ALA A 13 -17.55 3.69 -0.50
C ALA A 13 -16.17 3.74 0.17
N ASP A 14 -15.10 3.43 -0.57
CA ASP A 14 -13.78 3.32 0.01
C ASP A 14 -13.05 4.65 0.15
N VAL A 15 -12.23 4.70 1.20
CA VAL A 15 -11.20 5.71 1.43
C VAL A 15 -9.85 5.00 1.36
N VAL A 16 -9.14 5.19 0.26
CA VAL A 16 -7.88 4.50 -0.03
C VAL A 16 -6.69 5.39 0.36
N VAL A 17 -5.76 4.84 1.12
CA VAL A 17 -4.45 5.44 1.39
C VAL A 17 -3.38 4.62 0.69
N HIS A 18 -2.56 5.23 -0.16
CA HIS A 18 -1.42 4.59 -0.80
C HIS A 18 -0.12 5.16 -0.26
N ILE A 19 0.62 4.35 0.48
CA ILE A 19 1.91 4.68 1.09
C ILE A 19 3.04 4.46 0.07
N GLY A 20 3.96 5.42 -0.06
CA GLY A 20 4.98 5.40 -1.09
C GLY A 20 4.38 5.56 -2.49
N CYS A 21 3.51 6.54 -2.64
CA CYS A 21 2.66 6.66 -3.83
C CYS A 21 3.40 7.09 -5.10
N GLY A 22 4.63 7.61 -4.98
CA GLY A 22 5.40 8.12 -6.10
C GLY A 22 4.62 9.12 -6.95
N ALA A 23 4.64 8.97 -8.26
CA ALA A 23 3.88 9.82 -9.19
C ALA A 23 2.35 9.54 -9.19
N GLY A 24 1.83 8.71 -8.27
CA GLY A 24 0.41 8.59 -7.97
C GLY A 24 -0.43 7.74 -8.92
N ASN A 25 0.16 6.85 -9.71
CA ASN A 25 -0.59 6.03 -10.67
C ASN A 25 -1.67 5.16 -9.99
N ALA A 26 -1.36 4.55 -8.84
CA ALA A 26 -2.30 3.71 -8.11
C ALA A 26 -3.40 4.53 -7.44
N VAL A 27 -3.06 5.69 -6.88
CA VAL A 27 -4.04 6.62 -6.29
C VAL A 27 -5.08 7.04 -7.32
N ARG A 28 -4.63 7.41 -8.52
CA ARG A 28 -5.55 7.74 -9.63
C ARG A 28 -6.36 6.54 -10.10
N ALA A 29 -5.83 5.31 -9.97
CA ALA A 29 -6.59 4.11 -10.29
C ALA A 29 -7.74 3.87 -9.30
N ALA A 30 -7.52 4.09 -8.00
CA ALA A 30 -8.57 4.07 -6.98
C ALA A 30 -9.65 5.13 -7.26
N ALA A 31 -9.23 6.37 -7.52
CA ALA A 31 -10.16 7.46 -7.83
C ALA A 31 -11.02 7.20 -9.08
N ARG A 32 -10.50 6.50 -10.09
CA ARG A 32 -11.29 6.09 -11.26
C ARG A 32 -12.37 5.06 -10.94
N ARG A 33 -12.25 4.33 -9.83
CA ARG A 33 -13.27 3.42 -9.31
C ARG A 33 -14.29 4.11 -8.40
N GLY A 34 -14.17 5.42 -8.23
CA GLY A 34 -15.07 6.23 -7.41
C GLY A 34 -14.60 6.42 -5.96
N ALA A 35 -13.53 5.76 -5.54
CA ALA A 35 -13.01 5.92 -4.18
C ALA A 35 -12.41 7.31 -3.95
N ARG A 36 -12.46 7.78 -2.69
CA ARG A 36 -11.59 8.86 -2.24
C ARG A 36 -10.19 8.29 -2.01
N ALA A 37 -9.16 8.94 -2.51
CA ALA A 37 -7.82 8.37 -2.47
C ALA A 37 -6.77 9.40 -2.03
N THR A 38 -5.94 9.00 -1.07
CA THR A 38 -4.80 9.81 -0.60
C THR A 38 -3.50 9.09 -0.94
N GLY A 39 -2.59 9.81 -1.58
CA GLY A 39 -1.22 9.37 -1.77
C GLY A 39 -0.30 10.00 -0.75
N VAL A 40 0.43 9.17 -0.02
CA VAL A 40 1.48 9.58 0.92
C VAL A 40 2.84 9.21 0.36
N ASP A 41 3.77 10.16 0.33
CA ASP A 41 5.15 9.93 -0.15
C ASP A 41 6.12 10.89 0.56
N PRO A 42 7.31 10.45 0.98
CA PRO A 42 8.30 11.33 1.59
C PRO A 42 8.96 12.29 0.59
N SER A 43 8.79 12.07 -0.71
CA SER A 43 9.39 12.90 -1.76
C SER A 43 8.46 14.00 -2.24
N ALA A 44 8.71 15.24 -1.81
CA ALA A 44 8.00 16.41 -2.32
C ALA A 44 8.06 16.51 -3.86
N ALA A 45 9.15 16.05 -4.48
CA ALA A 45 9.29 16.02 -5.94
C ALA A 45 8.28 15.05 -6.60
N MET A 46 8.11 13.85 -6.04
CA MET A 46 7.12 12.88 -6.51
C MET A 46 5.70 13.44 -6.36
N LEU A 47 5.40 14.07 -5.23
CA LEU A 47 4.09 14.68 -4.98
C LEU A 47 3.81 15.85 -5.92
N ARG A 48 4.81 16.68 -6.26
CA ARG A 48 4.65 17.73 -7.28
C ARG A 48 4.29 17.12 -8.65
N MET A 49 5.01 16.08 -9.05
CA MET A 49 4.72 15.35 -10.29
C MET A 49 3.30 14.75 -10.26
N ALA A 50 2.93 14.09 -9.15
CA ALA A 50 1.60 13.50 -8.98
C ALA A 50 0.49 14.55 -9.13
N ARG A 51 0.64 15.72 -8.50
CA ARG A 51 -0.30 16.86 -8.63
C ARG A 51 -0.41 17.37 -10.07
N ALA A 52 0.73 17.52 -10.75
CA ALA A 52 0.77 18.05 -12.12
C ALA A 52 0.01 17.17 -13.12
N VAL A 53 0.08 15.83 -12.98
CA VAL A 53 -0.58 14.89 -13.90
C VAL A 53 -1.98 14.47 -13.46
N THR A 54 -2.51 15.00 -12.35
CA THR A 54 -3.82 14.64 -11.83
C THR A 54 -4.90 15.61 -12.31
N ARG A 55 -5.81 15.13 -13.14
CA ARG A 55 -6.91 15.94 -13.70
C ARG A 55 -8.14 16.03 -12.78
N ARG A 56 -8.50 14.94 -12.10
CA ARG A 56 -9.63 14.86 -11.16
C ARG A 56 -9.13 15.16 -9.74
N ARG A 57 -9.11 16.42 -9.35
CA ARG A 57 -8.53 16.86 -8.08
C ARG A 57 -9.43 16.62 -6.85
N ASN A 58 -10.74 16.53 -7.04
CA ASN A 58 -11.70 16.47 -5.93
C ASN A 58 -11.75 15.11 -5.20
N ALA A 59 -11.29 14.02 -5.83
CA ALA A 59 -11.26 12.68 -5.24
C ALA A 59 -9.86 12.23 -4.80
N VAL A 60 -8.85 13.08 -4.95
CA VAL A 60 -7.45 12.72 -4.71
C VAL A 60 -6.75 13.78 -3.87
N THR A 61 -6.08 13.31 -2.80
CA THR A 61 -5.24 14.12 -1.92
C THR A 61 -3.80 13.64 -1.99
N TRP A 62 -2.84 14.56 -1.86
CA TRP A 62 -1.41 14.29 -1.86
C TRP A 62 -0.78 14.87 -0.61
N VAL A 63 -0.17 14.02 0.21
CA VAL A 63 0.37 14.39 1.52
C VAL A 63 1.82 13.93 1.62
N GLU A 64 2.69 14.79 2.14
CA GLU A 64 4.07 14.44 2.44
C GLU A 64 4.13 13.72 3.79
N GLY A 65 4.79 12.54 3.82
CA GLY A 65 4.91 11.72 5.02
C GLY A 65 5.58 10.39 4.72
N SER A 66 5.99 9.68 5.77
CA SER A 66 6.56 8.34 5.69
C SER A 66 5.57 7.28 6.17
N ALA A 67 5.91 6.00 5.94
CA ALA A 67 5.10 4.89 6.41
C ALA A 67 5.06 4.82 7.95
N GLU A 68 6.16 5.20 8.60
CA GLU A 68 6.35 5.17 10.04
C GLU A 68 5.71 6.36 10.78
N SER A 69 5.21 7.37 10.02
CA SER A 69 4.52 8.55 10.56
C SER A 69 3.54 9.07 9.51
N LEU A 70 2.34 8.53 9.51
CA LEU A 70 1.30 8.91 8.56
C LEU A 70 0.56 10.16 9.05
N PRO A 71 0.61 11.29 8.32
CA PRO A 71 -0.07 12.51 8.71
C PRO A 71 -1.57 12.45 8.37
N LEU A 72 -2.24 11.42 8.86
CA LEU A 72 -3.64 11.10 8.63
C LEU A 72 -4.33 10.79 9.96
N PRO A 73 -5.63 11.11 10.10
CA PRO A 73 -6.40 10.80 11.31
C PRO A 73 -6.56 9.29 11.55
N ASP A 74 -6.78 8.92 12.80
CA ASP A 74 -7.14 7.56 13.19
C ASP A 74 -8.44 7.12 12.51
N GLY A 75 -8.50 5.86 12.08
CA GLY A 75 -9.69 5.27 11.48
C GLY A 75 -10.17 5.94 10.20
N SER A 76 -9.32 6.71 9.51
CA SER A 76 -9.71 7.51 8.35
C SER A 76 -9.66 6.76 7.02
N ALA A 77 -9.13 5.54 6.99
CA ALA A 77 -8.97 4.75 5.77
C ALA A 77 -9.74 3.42 5.86
N THR A 78 -10.41 3.03 4.78
CA THR A 78 -10.98 1.67 4.66
C THR A 78 -10.01 0.72 3.95
N VAL A 79 -9.07 1.25 3.17
CA VAL A 79 -8.06 0.49 2.44
C VAL A 79 -6.71 1.18 2.51
N VAL A 80 -5.68 0.43 2.88
CA VAL A 80 -4.28 0.89 2.79
C VAL A 80 -3.53 0.04 1.77
N TRP A 81 -2.83 0.70 0.87
CA TRP A 81 -1.94 0.05 -0.11
C TRP A 81 -0.49 0.40 0.14
N ALA A 82 0.38 -0.61 0.05
CA ALA A 82 1.84 -0.52 -0.01
C ALA A 82 2.34 -1.26 -1.26
N LEU A 83 2.59 -0.53 -2.36
CA LEU A 83 2.86 -1.15 -3.65
C LEU A 83 4.31 -0.87 -4.07
N ALA A 84 5.18 -1.88 -4.01
CA ALA A 84 6.60 -1.81 -4.30
C ALA A 84 7.31 -0.73 -3.46
N THR A 85 7.02 -0.70 -2.17
CA THR A 85 7.52 0.34 -1.26
C THR A 85 7.97 -0.19 0.11
N VAL A 86 7.47 -1.36 0.55
CA VAL A 86 7.77 -1.89 1.89
C VAL A 86 9.28 -2.14 2.07
N HIS A 87 9.98 -2.55 1.02
CA HIS A 87 11.44 -2.74 1.05
C HIS A 87 12.25 -1.44 1.24
N HIS A 88 11.60 -0.28 1.24
CA HIS A 88 12.21 1.02 1.56
C HIS A 88 11.91 1.50 2.98
N TRP A 89 11.00 0.85 3.71
CA TRP A 89 10.65 1.25 5.06
C TRP A 89 11.81 1.01 6.02
N ARG A 90 12.05 1.94 6.92
CA ARG A 90 13.12 1.86 7.91
C ARG A 90 12.75 0.97 9.07
N ASP A 91 11.48 1.03 9.48
CA ASP A 91 10.89 0.25 10.57
C ASP A 91 9.50 -0.25 10.14
N VAL A 92 9.44 -1.53 9.78
CA VAL A 92 8.20 -2.19 9.34
C VAL A 92 7.19 -2.27 10.50
N GLY A 93 7.67 -2.45 11.75
CA GLY A 93 6.80 -2.50 12.92
C GLY A 93 6.10 -1.16 13.16
N ALA A 94 6.86 -0.05 13.16
CA ALA A 94 6.30 1.29 13.27
C ALA A 94 5.32 1.61 12.11
N ALA A 95 5.67 1.22 10.89
CA ALA A 95 4.79 1.41 9.75
C ALA A 95 3.47 0.62 9.87
N LEU A 96 3.52 -0.63 10.34
CA LEU A 96 2.31 -1.43 10.59
C LEU A 96 1.46 -0.88 11.73
N ALA A 97 2.08 -0.30 12.77
CA ALA A 97 1.36 0.39 13.85
C ALA A 97 0.59 1.61 13.30
N GLU A 98 1.22 2.43 12.45
CA GLU A 98 0.58 3.56 11.78
C GLU A 98 -0.53 3.12 10.82
N ILE A 99 -0.30 2.06 10.03
CA ILE A 99 -1.32 1.49 9.16
C ILE A 99 -2.54 1.04 9.98
N ARG A 100 -2.30 0.35 11.11
CA ARG A 100 -3.37 -0.06 12.01
C ARG A 100 -4.13 1.15 12.58
N ARG A 101 -3.43 2.21 12.97
CA ARG A 101 -4.02 3.43 13.52
C ARG A 101 -4.94 4.12 12.51
N VAL A 102 -4.52 4.23 11.26
CA VAL A 102 -5.29 4.93 10.22
C VAL A 102 -6.41 4.08 9.62
N LEU A 103 -6.35 2.76 9.73
CA LEU A 103 -7.42 1.88 9.26
C LEU A 103 -8.66 1.96 10.16
N ALA A 104 -9.81 2.12 9.56
CA ALA A 104 -11.10 1.94 10.23
C ALA A 104 -11.32 0.47 10.63
N PRO A 105 -12.23 0.17 11.58
CA PRO A 105 -12.67 -1.21 11.84
C PRO A 105 -13.04 -1.93 10.53
N SER A 106 -12.70 -3.19 10.40
CA SER A 106 -12.82 -3.99 9.16
C SER A 106 -12.04 -3.45 7.95
N GLY A 107 -11.26 -2.39 8.11
CA GLY A 107 -10.40 -1.86 7.06
C GLY A 107 -9.32 -2.86 6.66
N ARG A 108 -8.90 -2.84 5.39
CA ARG A 108 -8.01 -3.83 4.79
C ARG A 108 -6.71 -3.24 4.28
N ILE A 109 -5.63 -4.01 4.42
CA ILE A 109 -4.31 -3.71 3.85
C ILE A 109 -4.04 -4.61 2.65
N LEU A 110 -3.28 -4.08 1.69
CA LEU A 110 -2.63 -4.85 0.64
C LEU A 110 -1.20 -4.35 0.42
N ALA A 111 -0.24 -5.22 0.61
CA ALA A 111 1.13 -5.03 0.17
C ALA A 111 1.39 -5.85 -1.11
N LEU A 112 1.98 -5.21 -2.13
CA LEU A 112 2.44 -5.87 -3.35
C LEU A 112 3.93 -5.61 -3.55
N GLU A 113 4.72 -6.67 -3.61
CA GLU A 113 6.15 -6.58 -3.89
C GLU A 113 6.54 -7.51 -5.04
N LYS A 114 7.53 -7.09 -5.84
CA LYS A 114 8.08 -7.92 -6.90
C LYS A 114 8.65 -9.21 -6.30
N GLN A 115 8.46 -10.34 -6.96
CA GLN A 115 9.12 -11.59 -6.55
C GLN A 115 10.62 -11.50 -6.89
N THR A 116 11.45 -11.85 -5.92
CA THR A 116 12.90 -11.94 -6.06
C THR A 116 13.40 -13.30 -5.60
N GLN A 117 14.60 -13.67 -6.05
CA GLN A 117 15.27 -14.87 -5.60
C GLN A 117 16.19 -14.58 -4.40
N PRO A 118 16.39 -15.54 -3.49
CA PRO A 118 17.41 -15.43 -2.47
C PRO A 118 18.78 -15.12 -3.09
N GLY A 119 19.54 -14.19 -2.48
CA GLY A 119 20.86 -13.79 -2.98
C GLY A 119 20.85 -12.80 -4.14
N ALA A 120 19.68 -12.34 -4.61
CA ALA A 120 19.60 -11.30 -5.62
C ALA A 120 20.26 -10.00 -5.13
N THR A 121 20.98 -9.30 -6.02
CA THR A 121 21.70 -8.05 -5.74
C THR A 121 21.25 -6.91 -6.66
N GLY A 122 21.56 -5.68 -6.30
CA GLY A 122 21.22 -4.48 -7.06
C GLY A 122 19.70 -4.36 -7.30
N ARG A 123 19.28 -3.95 -8.50
CA ARG A 123 17.85 -3.80 -8.83
C ARG A 123 17.06 -5.11 -8.77
N ALA A 124 17.71 -6.26 -8.84
CA ALA A 124 17.06 -7.56 -8.71
C ALA A 124 16.61 -7.83 -7.26
N SER A 125 17.26 -7.25 -6.26
CA SER A 125 16.92 -7.38 -4.84
C SER A 125 15.76 -6.50 -4.39
N HIS A 126 15.28 -5.56 -5.21
CA HIS A 126 14.12 -4.73 -4.90
C HIS A 126 12.84 -5.56 -5.03
N GLY A 127 12.31 -5.99 -3.92
CA GLY A 127 11.14 -6.87 -3.82
C GLY A 127 11.31 -7.91 -2.70
N TRP A 128 10.51 -8.95 -2.72
CA TRP A 128 10.50 -9.99 -1.70
C TRP A 128 10.79 -11.38 -2.24
N THR A 129 11.53 -12.17 -1.46
CA THR A 129 11.50 -13.63 -1.53
C THR A 129 10.19 -14.14 -0.91
N ALA A 130 9.86 -15.42 -1.09
CA ALA A 130 8.73 -16.06 -0.44
C ALA A 130 8.82 -15.94 1.09
N GLN A 131 10.01 -16.14 1.66
CA GLN A 131 10.24 -16.03 3.10
C GLN A 131 10.00 -14.60 3.61
N GLN A 132 10.39 -13.57 2.87
CA GLN A 132 10.14 -12.17 3.25
C GLN A 132 8.63 -11.83 3.19
N ALA A 133 7.90 -12.35 2.21
CA ALA A 133 6.46 -12.20 2.13
C ALA A 133 5.75 -12.85 3.35
N GLU A 134 6.15 -14.06 3.74
CA GLU A 134 5.64 -14.74 4.93
C GLU A 134 6.04 -14.01 6.22
N SER A 135 7.27 -13.48 6.31
CA SER A 135 7.70 -12.68 7.46
C SER A 135 6.87 -11.42 7.62
N PHE A 136 6.56 -10.73 6.53
CA PHE A 136 5.67 -9.55 6.56
C PHE A 136 4.24 -9.94 6.97
N ALA A 137 3.72 -11.05 6.47
CA ALA A 137 2.41 -11.57 6.88
C ALA A 137 2.37 -11.92 8.37
N ALA A 138 3.44 -12.52 8.92
CA ALA A 138 3.56 -12.80 10.35
C ALA A 138 3.54 -11.51 11.18
N LEU A 139 4.23 -10.45 10.73
CA LEU A 139 4.19 -9.14 11.37
C LEU A 139 2.77 -8.53 11.31
N CYS A 140 2.05 -8.63 10.19
CA CYS A 140 0.66 -8.20 10.11
C CYS A 140 -0.22 -8.92 11.16
N ARG A 141 -0.08 -10.24 11.30
CA ARG A 141 -0.81 -11.03 12.32
C ARG A 141 -0.46 -10.58 13.74
N SER A 142 0.81 -10.32 14.03
CA SER A 142 1.26 -9.87 15.36
C SER A 142 0.70 -8.49 15.73
N THR A 143 0.33 -7.66 14.77
CA THR A 143 -0.35 -6.38 15.01
C THR A 143 -1.87 -6.53 15.19
N GLY A 144 -2.40 -7.75 15.20
CA GLY A 144 -3.82 -8.03 15.39
C GLY A 144 -4.64 -7.99 14.10
N MET A 145 -4.02 -8.01 12.94
CA MET A 145 -4.73 -8.20 11.68
C MET A 145 -5.19 -9.65 11.53
N VAL A 146 -6.37 -9.83 10.98
CA VAL A 146 -6.98 -11.14 10.70
C VAL A 146 -7.06 -11.40 9.20
N GLU A 147 -7.37 -12.65 8.82
CA GLU A 147 -7.47 -13.07 7.41
C GLU A 147 -6.23 -12.71 6.61
N VAL A 148 -5.05 -12.82 7.24
CA VAL A 148 -3.78 -12.49 6.58
C VAL A 148 -3.37 -13.62 5.65
N GLU A 149 -3.31 -13.31 4.35
CA GLU A 149 -2.97 -14.26 3.29
C GLU A 149 -1.76 -13.78 2.50
N VAL A 150 -0.95 -14.75 2.05
CA VAL A 150 0.15 -14.54 1.11
C VAL A 150 -0.20 -15.24 -0.20
N LYS A 151 -0.19 -14.50 -1.30
CA LYS A 151 -0.50 -15.04 -2.63
C LYS A 151 0.59 -14.67 -3.63
N SER A 152 0.99 -15.64 -4.45
CA SER A 152 1.75 -15.38 -5.67
C SER A 152 0.78 -15.00 -6.78
N THR A 153 1.02 -13.88 -7.46
CA THR A 153 0.18 -13.41 -8.56
C THR A 153 1.01 -12.61 -9.58
N HIS A 154 0.35 -11.98 -10.56
CA HIS A 154 1.02 -11.22 -11.60
C HIS A 154 0.46 -9.81 -11.74
N ALA A 155 1.35 -8.83 -11.79
CA ALA A 155 1.05 -7.46 -12.21
C ALA A 155 1.51 -7.27 -13.67
N GLY A 156 0.62 -7.56 -14.62
CA GLY A 156 0.99 -7.71 -16.01
C GLY A 156 1.93 -8.90 -16.21
N ARG A 157 3.14 -8.65 -16.72
CA ARG A 157 4.17 -9.69 -16.93
C ARG A 157 5.05 -9.96 -15.70
N ARG A 158 4.90 -9.20 -14.62
CA ARG A 158 5.76 -9.30 -13.43
C ARG A 158 5.10 -10.18 -12.38
N ALA A 159 5.80 -11.21 -11.94
CA ALA A 159 5.41 -11.98 -10.75
C ALA A 159 5.57 -11.11 -9.50
N VAL A 160 4.56 -11.10 -8.64
CA VAL A 160 4.52 -10.34 -7.40
C VAL A 160 4.00 -11.19 -6.26
N TRP A 161 4.47 -10.90 -5.05
CA TRP A 161 3.84 -11.33 -3.82
C TRP A 161 2.76 -10.33 -3.44
N ALA A 162 1.58 -10.82 -3.12
CA ALA A 162 0.48 -10.08 -2.53
C ALA A 162 0.28 -10.55 -1.10
N VAL A 163 0.42 -9.64 -0.14
CA VAL A 163 0.08 -9.90 1.25
C VAL A 163 -1.10 -9.00 1.61
N GLY A 164 -2.23 -9.62 1.90
CA GLY A 164 -3.45 -8.94 2.31
C GLY A 164 -3.84 -9.32 3.73
N GLY A 165 -4.62 -8.47 4.38
CA GLY A 165 -5.19 -8.69 5.71
C GLY A 165 -6.19 -7.61 6.04
N ARG A 166 -6.93 -7.77 7.15
CA ARG A 166 -7.87 -6.73 7.62
C ARG A 166 -7.86 -6.58 9.14
N LEU A 167 -8.33 -5.43 9.62
CA LEU A 167 -8.63 -5.27 11.04
C LEU A 167 -9.93 -6.03 11.38
N PRO A 168 -10.06 -6.52 12.62
CA PRO A 168 -11.34 -6.98 13.15
C PRO A 168 -12.41 -5.88 13.08
N SER A 169 -13.66 -6.28 13.13
CA SER A 169 -14.83 -5.39 13.22
C SER A 169 -14.91 -4.69 14.55
#